data_a475f61bbb86a146895ebfcc9e6665bf
#
_entry.id   a475f61bbb86a146895ebfcc9e6665bf
#
_cell.length_a   1.000
_cell.length_b   1.000
_cell.length_c   1.000
_cell.angle_alpha   90.00
_cell.angle_beta   90.00
_cell.angle_gamma   90.00
#
_symmetry.space_group_name_H-M   'P 1'
#
loop_
_entity.id
_entity.type
_entity.pdbx_description
1 polymer ?
#
loop_
_entity_poly.entity_id
_entity_poly.type
_entity_poly.pdbx_seq_one_letter_code
_entity_poly.pdbx_strand_id
1 'polypeptide(L)'
;MRSRFEAFRHEDAAWLLASWHPRTRPAELRFDPEVRWRGLQIVDTVAGGSDDSEGIVEFRATYMTGGERGVQQERSRFVRDDGRWVYLDGEVRD
;
A
#
# COMPACT_ATOMS: atom_id res chain seq x y z
N MET A 1 4.70 1.54 -4.73
CA MET A 1 4.39 1.51 -3.27
C MET A 1 4.45 2.88 -2.62
N ARG A 2 5.45 3.68 -2.94
CA ARG A 2 5.60 4.99 -2.30
C ARG A 2 4.39 5.91 -2.51
N SER A 3 3.83 5.95 -3.72
CA SER A 3 2.64 6.78 -3.97
C SER A 3 1.44 6.37 -3.12
N ARG A 4 1.30 5.06 -2.85
CA ARG A 4 0.23 4.57 -1.98
C ARG A 4 0.49 4.95 -0.52
N PHE A 5 1.75 4.88 -0.07
CA PHE A 5 2.11 5.32 1.29
C PHE A 5 1.78 6.81 1.47
N GLU A 6 2.14 7.65 0.51
CA GLU A 6 1.83 9.07 0.56
C GLU A 6 0.32 9.32 0.52
N ALA A 7 -0.42 8.50 -0.24
CA ALA A 7 -1.88 8.60 -0.29
C ALA A 7 -2.51 8.25 1.06
N PHE A 8 -2.01 7.24 1.76
CA PHE A 8 -2.45 6.95 3.14
C PHE A 8 -2.10 8.08 4.08
N ARG A 9 -0.89 8.62 3.95
CA ARG A 9 -0.41 9.71 4.81
C ARG A 9 -1.26 10.97 4.67
N HIS A 10 -1.70 11.28 3.44
CA HIS A 10 -2.52 12.46 3.15
C HIS A 10 -4.01 12.17 3.04
N GLU A 11 -4.42 10.95 3.37
CA GLU A 11 -5.82 10.51 3.31
C GLU A 11 -6.45 10.73 1.92
N ASP A 12 -5.70 10.38 0.89
CA ASP A 12 -6.14 10.48 -0.50
C ASP A 12 -6.87 9.20 -0.92
N ALA A 13 -8.15 9.10 -0.57
CA ALA A 13 -8.96 7.93 -0.88
C ALA A 13 -9.12 7.75 -2.40
N ALA A 14 -9.23 8.83 -3.15
CA ALA A 14 -9.42 8.76 -4.60
C ALA A 14 -8.24 8.05 -5.27
N TRP A 15 -7.00 8.42 -4.91
CA TRP A 15 -5.83 7.78 -5.46
C TRP A 15 -5.71 6.32 -5.04
N LEU A 16 -5.99 6.02 -3.76
CA LEU A 16 -5.94 4.64 -3.26
C LEU A 16 -6.91 3.75 -4.01
N LEU A 17 -8.14 4.20 -4.20
CA LEU A 17 -9.16 3.44 -4.93
C LEU A 17 -8.81 3.32 -6.42
N ALA A 18 -8.33 4.39 -7.05
CA ALA A 18 -7.95 4.37 -8.46
C ALA A 18 -6.75 3.44 -8.73
N SER A 19 -5.83 3.32 -7.78
CA SER A 19 -4.65 2.47 -7.89
C SER A 19 -4.85 1.05 -7.32
N TRP A 20 -6.08 0.67 -7.03
CA TRP A 20 -6.46 -0.64 -6.50
C TRP A 20 -7.15 -1.45 -7.58
N HIS A 21 -6.79 -2.74 -7.70
CA HIS A 21 -7.38 -3.60 -8.73
C HIS A 21 -8.91 -3.69 -8.54
N PRO A 22 -9.70 -3.58 -9.63
CA PRO A 22 -11.17 -3.57 -9.51
C PRO A 22 -11.77 -4.78 -8.80
N ARG A 23 -11.13 -5.96 -8.93
CA ARG A 23 -11.62 -7.19 -8.30
C ARG A 23 -11.54 -7.18 -6.79
N THR A 24 -10.57 -6.45 -6.22
CA THR A 24 -10.31 -6.44 -4.79
C THR A 24 -10.57 -5.08 -4.15
N ARG A 25 -10.85 -4.08 -4.99
CA ARG A 25 -11.11 -2.71 -4.52
C ARG A 25 -12.32 -2.67 -3.60
N PRO A 26 -12.17 -2.11 -2.39
CA PRO A 26 -13.33 -1.90 -1.52
C PRO A 26 -14.24 -0.82 -2.09
N ALA A 27 -15.53 -0.85 -1.73
CA ALA A 27 -16.47 0.16 -2.18
C ALA A 27 -16.13 1.54 -1.61
N GLU A 28 -15.54 1.55 -0.42
CA GLU A 28 -15.28 2.79 0.31
C GLU A 28 -14.04 2.60 1.18
N LEU A 29 -13.26 3.67 1.36
CA LEU A 29 -12.13 3.70 2.26
C LEU A 29 -12.36 4.71 3.37
N ARG A 30 -12.09 4.28 4.60
CA ARG A 30 -12.14 5.15 5.76
C ARG A 30 -10.77 5.19 6.41
N PHE A 31 -10.39 6.37 6.86
CA PHE A 31 -9.12 6.59 7.55
C PHE A 31 -9.39 6.82 9.04
N ASP A 32 -8.49 6.28 9.86
CA ASP A 32 -8.50 6.58 11.29
C ASP A 32 -7.77 7.91 11.49
N PRO A 33 -8.45 8.96 11.94
CA PRO A 33 -7.82 10.27 12.11
C PRO A 33 -6.76 10.29 13.20
N GLU A 34 -6.72 9.28 14.07
CA GLU A 34 -5.72 9.18 15.13
C GLU A 34 -4.42 8.52 14.67
N VAL A 35 -4.43 7.87 13.51
CA VAL A 35 -3.24 7.23 12.95
C VAL A 35 -2.52 8.20 12.04
N ARG A 36 -1.22 8.41 12.30
CA ARG A 36 -0.38 9.26 11.48
C ARG A 36 0.78 8.44 10.94
N TRP A 37 0.82 8.27 9.63
CA TRP A 37 1.89 7.55 8.97
C TRP A 37 3.16 8.41 8.93
N ARG A 38 4.29 7.83 9.32
CA ARG A 38 5.55 8.57 9.51
C ARG A 38 6.64 8.18 8.53
N GLY A 39 6.81 6.90 8.26
CA GLY A 39 7.89 6.45 7.42
C GLY A 39 7.61 5.15 6.72
N LEU A 40 8.30 4.94 5.62
CA LEU A 40 8.20 3.74 4.80
C LEU A 40 9.59 3.19 4.56
N GLN A 41 9.76 1.88 4.81
CA GLN A 41 10.96 1.15 4.48
C GLN A 41 10.60 -0.01 3.56
N ILE A 42 11.20 -0.07 2.39
CA ILE A 42 11.06 -1.22 1.50
C ILE A 42 12.04 -2.29 1.97
N VAL A 43 11.50 -3.47 2.27
CA VAL A 43 12.25 -4.59 2.83
C VAL A 43 12.67 -5.57 1.74
N ASP A 44 11.78 -5.83 0.79
CA ASP A 44 12.01 -6.80 -0.28
C ASP A 44 11.19 -6.45 -1.51
N THR A 45 11.70 -6.78 -2.68
CA THR A 45 10.97 -6.65 -3.94
C THR A 45 11.21 -7.88 -4.79
N VAL A 46 10.16 -8.39 -5.44
CA VAL A 46 10.25 -9.51 -6.36
C VAL A 46 9.57 -9.11 -7.66
N ALA A 47 10.26 -9.29 -8.79
CA ALA A 47 9.75 -8.94 -10.11
C ALA A 47 9.31 -7.46 -10.17
N GLY A 48 8.29 -7.14 -10.96
CA GLY A 48 7.76 -5.77 -11.04
C GLY A 48 8.52 -4.90 -12.03
N GLY A 49 9.34 -5.49 -12.89
CA GLY A 49 10.05 -4.76 -13.94
C GLY A 49 9.13 -4.40 -15.10
N SER A 50 9.69 -3.71 -16.10
CA SER A 50 8.92 -3.21 -17.24
C SER A 50 8.27 -4.32 -18.08
N ASP A 51 8.85 -5.52 -18.08
CA ASP A 51 8.34 -6.68 -18.83
C ASP A 51 7.50 -7.62 -17.97
N ASP A 52 7.37 -7.34 -16.68
CA ASP A 52 6.61 -8.19 -15.76
C ASP A 52 5.17 -7.75 -15.69
N SER A 53 4.27 -8.73 -15.50
CA SER A 53 2.85 -8.48 -15.27
C SER A 53 2.46 -8.54 -13.81
N GLU A 54 3.39 -8.99 -12.95
CA GLU A 54 3.19 -9.12 -11.51
C GLU A 54 4.44 -8.67 -10.77
N GLY A 55 4.25 -8.21 -9.55
CA GLY A 55 5.34 -7.85 -8.67
C GLY A 55 4.93 -7.91 -7.22
N ILE A 56 5.92 -8.07 -6.36
CA ILE A 56 5.72 -8.12 -4.91
C ILE A 56 6.59 -7.05 -4.28
N VAL A 57 6.03 -6.36 -3.31
CA VAL A 57 6.77 -5.40 -2.47
C VAL A 57 6.46 -5.73 -1.02
N GLU A 58 7.49 -6.03 -0.25
CA GLU A 58 7.36 -6.14 1.20
C GLU A 58 7.90 -4.87 1.84
N PHE A 59 7.17 -4.31 2.78
CA PHE A 59 7.53 -3.03 3.39
C PHE A 59 7.17 -3.01 4.87
N ARG A 60 7.81 -2.08 5.58
CA ARG A 60 7.45 -1.69 6.93
C ARG A 60 7.02 -0.23 6.91
N ALA A 61 5.83 0.04 7.41
CA ALA A 61 5.33 1.39 7.55
C ALA A 61 5.22 1.73 9.02
N THR A 62 5.84 2.83 9.41
CA THR A 62 5.84 3.30 10.79
C THR A 62 4.72 4.32 10.96
N TYR A 63 3.98 4.20 12.06
CA TYR A 63 2.89 5.13 12.37
C TYR A 63 2.90 5.50 13.86
N MET A 64 2.21 6.58 14.17
CA MET A 64 1.95 7.04 15.53
C MET A 64 0.46 7.06 15.76
N THR A 65 0.03 6.57 16.90
CA THR A 65 -1.36 6.63 17.34
C THR A 65 -1.41 6.74 18.87
N GLY A 66 -2.17 7.69 19.39
CA GLY A 66 -2.29 7.88 20.83
C GLY A 66 -0.96 8.13 21.54
N GLY A 67 0.01 8.75 20.86
CA GLY A 67 1.34 8.99 21.41
C GLY A 67 2.27 7.79 21.36
N GLU A 68 1.81 6.66 20.81
CA GLU A 68 2.61 5.44 20.70
C GLU A 68 3.01 5.18 19.25
N ARG A 69 4.21 4.61 19.10
CA ARG A 69 4.73 4.22 17.79
C ARG A 69 4.35 2.78 17.48
N GLY A 70 3.89 2.55 16.25
CA GLY A 70 3.63 1.21 15.74
C GLY A 70 4.30 0.98 14.40
N VAL A 71 4.42 -0.29 14.03
CA VAL A 71 4.98 -0.70 12.73
C VAL A 71 4.02 -1.72 12.12
N GLN A 72 3.65 -1.47 10.87
CA GLN A 72 2.91 -2.45 10.08
C GLN A 72 3.83 -2.97 8.98
N GLN A 73 3.99 -4.29 8.91
CA GLN A 73 4.72 -4.94 7.83
C GLN A 73 3.75 -5.70 6.96
N GLU A 74 3.85 -5.50 5.66
CA GLU A 74 2.97 -6.17 4.70
C GLU A 74 3.78 -6.61 3.49
N ARG A 75 3.44 -7.77 2.95
CA ARG A 75 3.92 -8.25 1.68
C ARG A 75 2.78 -8.11 0.67
N SER A 76 2.92 -7.13 -0.23
CA SER A 76 1.86 -6.70 -1.14
C SER A 76 2.09 -7.24 -2.54
N ARG A 77 0.99 -7.65 -3.19
CA ARG A 77 1.02 -8.05 -4.59
C ARG A 77 0.49 -6.92 -5.47
N PHE A 78 1.23 -6.65 -6.53
CA PHE A 78 0.85 -5.69 -7.56
C PHE A 78 0.76 -6.41 -8.89
N VAL A 79 -0.20 -6.01 -9.71
CA VAL A 79 -0.40 -6.58 -11.04
C VAL A 79 -0.63 -5.46 -12.03
N ARG A 80 -0.48 -5.76 -13.33
CA ARG A 80 -0.86 -4.83 -14.37
C ARG A 80 -2.34 -5.02 -14.70
N ASP A 81 -3.07 -3.93 -14.71
CA ASP A 81 -4.46 -3.87 -15.14
C ASP A 81 -4.53 -2.78 -16.20
N ASP A 82 -4.84 -3.18 -17.44
CA ASP A 82 -4.89 -2.27 -18.58
C ASP A 82 -3.59 -1.46 -18.73
N GLY A 83 -2.46 -2.15 -18.57
CA GLY A 83 -1.12 -1.59 -18.73
C GLY A 83 -0.61 -0.78 -17.54
N ARG A 84 -1.37 -0.64 -16.48
CA ARG A 84 -0.98 0.13 -15.30
C ARG A 84 -0.76 -0.80 -14.10
N TRP A 85 0.25 -0.47 -13.28
CA TRP A 85 0.45 -1.17 -12.03
C TRP A 85 -0.61 -0.78 -11.02
N VAL A 86 -1.29 -1.78 -10.45
CA VAL A 86 -2.28 -1.57 -9.40
C VAL A 86 -2.04 -2.54 -8.24
N TYR A 87 -2.42 -2.12 -7.05
CA TYR A 87 -2.39 -2.97 -5.86
C TYR A 87 -3.49 -4.03 -5.98
N LEU A 88 -3.13 -5.29 -5.77
CA LEU A 88 -4.11 -6.38 -5.78
C LEU A 88 -4.55 -6.73 -4.36
N ASP A 89 -3.62 -7.18 -3.55
CA ASP A 89 -3.85 -7.56 -2.17
C ASP A 89 -2.52 -7.62 -1.41
N GLY A 90 -2.59 -7.96 -0.16
CA GLY A 90 -1.39 -8.09 0.66
C GLY A 90 -1.63 -8.99 1.85
N GLU A 91 -0.52 -9.43 2.43
CA GLU A 91 -0.50 -10.23 3.64
C GLU A 91 0.25 -9.46 4.71
N VAL A 92 -0.45 -9.12 5.79
CA VAL A 92 0.15 -8.43 6.93
C VAL A 92 0.97 -9.42 7.73
N ARG A 93 2.18 -9.03 8.08
CA ARG A 93 3.11 -9.84 8.86
C ARG A 93 3.33 -9.19 10.22
N ASP A 94 3.24 -10.00 11.22
CA ASP A 94 3.46 -9.56 12.60
C ASP A 94 4.91 -9.70 13.04
#